data_a9650a9446059f384ea33be8bb23947b
#
_entry.id   a9650a9446059f384ea33be8bb23947b
#
_cell.length_a   1.000
_cell.length_b   1.000
_cell.length_c   1.000
_cell.angle_alpha   90.00
_cell.angle_beta   90.00
_cell.angle_gamma   90.00
#
_symmetry.space_group_name_H-M   'P 1'
#
loop_
_entity.id
_entity.type
_entity.pdbx_description
1 polymer ?
#
loop_
_entity_poly.entity_id
_entity_poly.type
_entity_poly.pdbx_seq_one_letter_code
_entity_poly.pdbx_strand_id
1 'polypeptide(L)'
;MATAKPASDAAPGITPTAIAKQVVEAILAQKLAPGERLGEQALASNFGVSRTLVREALMQLQARGFVAVQSKRGWFVLAPSAEEARDAFAARRIVEAGILAEAGRPLQKVIRKLRDHIADEQRAIEGADAATRAFLLADFHVCLAEQMG
;
A
#
# COMPACT_ATOMS: atom_id res chain seq x y z
N MET A 1 -12.83 -13.91 -48.26
CA MET A 1 -13.71 -13.69 -47.09
C MET A 1 -12.97 -14.19 -45.87
N ALA A 2 -12.37 -13.29 -45.11
CA ALA A 2 -11.66 -13.59 -43.86
C ALA A 2 -12.66 -13.43 -42.72
N THR A 3 -12.93 -14.52 -42.00
CA THR A 3 -13.80 -14.52 -40.81
C THR A 3 -13.01 -13.98 -39.64
N ALA A 4 -13.44 -12.84 -39.14
CA ALA A 4 -12.96 -12.27 -37.90
C ALA A 4 -13.37 -13.18 -36.71
N LYS A 5 -12.37 -13.63 -35.96
CA LYS A 5 -12.55 -14.36 -34.70
C LYS A 5 -13.13 -13.40 -33.66
N PRO A 6 -14.21 -13.73 -32.94
CA PRO A 6 -14.73 -12.86 -31.93
C PRO A 6 -13.72 -12.73 -30.76
N ALA A 7 -13.56 -11.51 -30.26
CA ALA A 7 -12.78 -11.23 -29.07
C ALA A 7 -13.34 -12.04 -27.89
N SER A 8 -12.49 -12.83 -27.28
CA SER A 8 -12.75 -13.56 -26.06
C SER A 8 -13.13 -12.56 -24.94
N ASP A 9 -14.32 -12.73 -24.36
CA ASP A 9 -14.70 -12.18 -23.05
C ASP A 9 -13.74 -12.76 -22.00
N ALA A 10 -12.60 -12.08 -21.83
CA ALA A 10 -11.70 -12.38 -20.73
C ALA A 10 -12.37 -11.88 -19.45
N ALA A 11 -12.54 -12.76 -18.47
CA ALA A 11 -12.85 -12.39 -17.09
C ALA A 11 -11.97 -11.21 -16.67
N PRO A 12 -12.43 -10.28 -15.77
CA PRO A 12 -11.66 -9.10 -15.40
C PRO A 12 -10.29 -9.54 -14.90
N GLY A 13 -9.29 -9.35 -15.73
CA GLY A 13 -7.92 -9.80 -15.46
C GLY A 13 -7.36 -9.08 -14.25
N ILE A 14 -6.56 -9.77 -13.43
CA ILE A 14 -5.84 -9.16 -12.31
C ILE A 14 -5.03 -7.96 -12.82
N THR A 15 -5.25 -6.79 -12.23
CA THR A 15 -4.58 -5.55 -12.61
C THR A 15 -3.25 -5.37 -11.86
N PRO A 16 -2.28 -4.58 -12.38
CA PRO A 16 -1.06 -4.24 -11.64
C PRO A 16 -1.35 -3.64 -10.27
N THR A 17 -2.38 -2.81 -10.15
CA THR A 17 -2.79 -2.20 -8.88
C THR A 17 -3.31 -3.24 -7.88
N ALA A 18 -4.05 -4.25 -8.35
CA ALA A 18 -4.51 -5.34 -7.49
C ALA A 18 -3.34 -6.20 -6.98
N ILE A 19 -2.35 -6.48 -7.85
CA ILE A 19 -1.11 -7.18 -7.47
C ILE A 19 -0.34 -6.35 -6.44
N ALA A 20 -0.14 -5.05 -6.71
CA ALA A 20 0.56 -4.15 -5.80
C ALA A 20 -0.11 -4.12 -4.41
N LYS A 21 -1.44 -4.05 -4.36
CA LYS A 21 -2.19 -4.11 -3.10
C LYS A 21 -1.92 -5.40 -2.33
N GLN A 22 -2.01 -6.56 -2.97
CA GLN A 22 -1.76 -7.85 -2.30
C GLN A 22 -0.31 -8.00 -1.82
N VAL A 23 0.67 -7.46 -2.56
CA VAL A 23 2.07 -7.43 -2.11
C VAL A 23 2.22 -6.54 -0.86
N VAL A 24 1.58 -5.37 -0.82
CA VAL A 24 1.57 -4.50 0.38
C VAL A 24 0.94 -5.23 1.57
N GLU A 25 -0.20 -5.88 1.38
CA GLU A 25 -0.85 -6.69 2.43
C GLU A 25 0.07 -7.79 2.96
N ALA A 26 0.82 -8.46 2.07
CA ALA A 26 1.79 -9.48 2.46
C ALA A 26 2.98 -8.89 3.25
N ILE A 27 3.46 -7.69 2.90
CA ILE A 27 4.50 -6.97 3.64
C ILE A 27 3.98 -6.58 5.03
N LEU A 28 2.79 -5.98 5.11
CA LEU A 28 2.18 -5.56 6.38
C LEU A 28 1.86 -6.75 7.28
N ALA A 29 1.46 -7.88 6.70
CA ALA A 29 1.25 -9.14 7.42
C ALA A 29 2.56 -9.87 7.79
N GLN A 30 3.73 -9.28 7.50
CA GLN A 30 5.05 -9.87 7.74
C GLN A 30 5.28 -11.23 7.04
N LYS A 31 4.51 -11.51 5.97
CA LYS A 31 4.70 -12.67 5.10
C LYS A 31 5.85 -12.44 4.10
N LEU A 32 6.16 -11.19 3.80
CA LEU A 32 7.32 -10.74 3.06
C LEU A 32 8.17 -9.89 3.99
N ALA A 33 9.36 -10.37 4.33
CA ALA A 33 10.23 -9.70 5.28
C ALA A 33 10.92 -8.46 4.69
N PRO A 34 11.25 -7.44 5.49
CA PRO A 34 12.12 -6.35 5.05
C PRO A 34 13.44 -6.89 4.47
N GLY A 35 13.85 -6.38 3.31
CA GLY A 35 15.03 -6.84 2.59
C GLY A 35 14.85 -8.15 1.80
N GLU A 36 13.67 -8.77 1.85
CA GLU A 36 13.38 -9.96 1.07
C GLU A 36 13.35 -9.68 -0.44
N ARG A 37 13.88 -10.63 -1.21
CA ARG A 37 13.91 -10.54 -2.67
C ARG A 37 12.58 -10.94 -3.28
N LEU A 38 12.03 -10.08 -4.13
CA LEU A 38 10.81 -10.33 -4.89
C LEU A 38 11.14 -10.78 -6.31
N GLY A 39 10.92 -12.07 -6.60
CA GLY A 39 11.17 -12.65 -7.91
C GLY A 39 9.99 -12.40 -8.86
N GLU A 40 10.21 -11.68 -9.96
CA GLU A 40 9.15 -11.43 -10.98
C GLU A 40 8.50 -12.73 -11.47
N GLN A 41 9.30 -13.78 -11.69
CA GLN A 41 8.79 -15.08 -12.16
C GLN A 41 7.94 -15.79 -11.10
N ALA A 42 8.39 -15.77 -9.85
CA ALA A 42 7.64 -16.38 -8.76
C ALA A 42 6.29 -15.67 -8.53
N LEU A 43 6.30 -14.34 -8.51
CA LEU A 43 5.08 -13.54 -8.40
C LEU A 43 4.15 -13.77 -9.60
N ALA A 44 4.69 -13.80 -10.83
CA ALA A 44 3.89 -14.07 -12.03
C ALA A 44 3.20 -15.45 -11.95
N SER A 45 3.90 -16.47 -11.48
CA SER A 45 3.33 -17.81 -11.25
C SER A 45 2.26 -17.80 -10.15
N ASN A 46 2.51 -17.12 -9.02
CA ASN A 46 1.57 -17.06 -7.90
C ASN A 46 0.26 -16.34 -8.26
N PHE A 47 0.36 -15.27 -9.05
CA PHE A 47 -0.81 -14.50 -9.48
C PHE A 47 -1.45 -15.01 -10.78
N GLY A 48 -0.83 -15.97 -11.48
CA GLY A 48 -1.30 -16.47 -12.76
C GLY A 48 -1.27 -15.42 -13.88
N VAL A 49 -0.30 -14.51 -13.87
CA VAL A 49 -0.19 -13.37 -14.79
C VAL A 49 1.16 -13.32 -15.50
N SER A 50 1.30 -12.38 -16.46
CA SER A 50 2.57 -12.15 -17.14
C SER A 50 3.60 -11.44 -16.21
N ARG A 51 4.90 -11.68 -16.49
CA ARG A 51 6.00 -10.96 -15.82
C ARG A 51 5.93 -9.44 -16.06
N THR A 52 5.43 -9.01 -17.20
CA THR A 52 5.26 -7.59 -17.52
C THR A 52 4.29 -6.94 -16.54
N LEU A 53 3.14 -7.58 -16.28
CA LEU A 53 2.14 -7.09 -15.34
C LEU A 53 2.67 -7.02 -13.90
N VAL A 54 3.46 -8.03 -13.49
CA VAL A 54 4.15 -8.02 -12.20
C VAL A 54 5.15 -6.87 -12.11
N ARG A 55 5.93 -6.64 -13.17
CA ARG A 55 6.91 -5.54 -13.20
C ARG A 55 6.23 -4.18 -13.07
N GLU A 56 5.09 -3.97 -13.73
CA GLU A 56 4.28 -2.75 -13.59
C GLU A 56 3.81 -2.55 -12.14
N ALA A 57 3.34 -3.62 -11.49
CA ALA A 57 2.96 -3.59 -10.08
C ALA A 57 4.15 -3.24 -9.17
N LEU A 58 5.30 -3.85 -9.40
CA LEU A 58 6.52 -3.57 -8.63
C LEU A 58 7.04 -2.14 -8.86
N MET A 59 6.90 -1.59 -10.07
CA MET A 59 7.21 -0.17 -10.34
C MET A 59 6.27 0.77 -9.56
N GLN A 60 4.97 0.47 -9.47
CA GLN A 60 4.03 1.23 -8.63
C GLN A 60 4.44 1.17 -7.15
N LEU A 61 4.86 0.01 -6.67
CA LEU A 61 5.33 -0.18 -5.29
C LEU A 61 6.64 0.56 -5.02
N GLN A 62 7.54 0.61 -6.00
CA GLN A 62 8.78 1.39 -5.91
C GLN A 62 8.48 2.89 -5.79
N ALA A 63 7.59 3.41 -6.63
CA ALA A 63 7.18 4.81 -6.57
C ALA A 63 6.55 5.19 -5.22
N ARG A 64 5.94 4.22 -4.53
CA ARG A 64 5.33 4.38 -3.20
C ARG A 64 6.27 4.04 -2.04
N GLY A 65 7.52 3.65 -2.32
CA GLY A 65 8.52 3.36 -1.28
C GLY A 65 8.33 2.02 -0.54
N PHE A 66 7.62 1.04 -1.11
CA PHE A 66 7.48 -0.29 -0.52
C PHE A 66 8.57 -1.26 -0.95
N VAL A 67 9.10 -1.08 -2.15
CA VAL A 67 10.16 -1.92 -2.70
C VAL A 67 11.25 -1.07 -3.34
N ALA A 68 12.44 -1.62 -3.46
CA ALA A 68 13.57 -1.00 -4.15
C ALA A 68 14.14 -1.94 -5.20
N VAL A 69 14.64 -1.37 -6.29
CA VAL A 69 15.42 -2.10 -7.30
C VAL A 69 16.90 -2.01 -6.95
N GLN A 70 17.56 -3.15 -6.87
CA GLN A 70 19.02 -3.23 -6.78
C GLN A 70 19.59 -3.64 -8.14
N SER A 71 20.53 -2.86 -8.64
CA SER A 71 21.16 -3.13 -9.95
C SER A 71 21.66 -4.57 -10.04
N LYS A 72 21.28 -5.27 -11.12
CA LYS A 72 21.62 -6.68 -11.40
C LYS A 72 21.08 -7.71 -10.39
N ARG A 73 20.44 -7.30 -9.30
CA ARG A 73 19.93 -8.20 -8.23
C ARG A 73 18.41 -8.31 -8.22
N GLY A 74 17.69 -7.34 -8.81
CA GLY A 74 16.25 -7.34 -8.94
C GLY A 74 15.54 -6.53 -7.84
N TRP A 75 14.33 -6.91 -7.50
CA TRP A 75 13.43 -6.23 -6.59
C TRP A 75 13.57 -6.75 -5.16
N PHE A 76 13.50 -5.85 -4.18
CA PHE A 76 13.59 -6.16 -2.76
C PHE A 76 12.56 -5.36 -1.97
N VAL A 77 11.99 -5.96 -0.94
CA VAL A 77 11.17 -5.24 0.04
C VAL A 77 12.04 -4.18 0.73
N LEU A 78 11.54 -2.96 0.84
CA LEU A 78 12.28 -1.90 1.51
C LEU A 78 12.50 -2.26 2.99
N ALA A 79 13.72 -2.01 3.47
CA ALA A 79 14.11 -2.25 4.85
C ALA A 79 14.68 -0.94 5.43
N PRO A 80 13.79 -0.01 5.86
CA PRO A 80 14.26 1.27 6.41
C PRO A 80 15.03 1.04 7.70
N SER A 81 16.08 1.82 7.90
CA SER A 81 16.81 1.84 9.15
C SER A 81 15.96 2.45 10.28
N ALA A 82 16.37 2.22 11.52
CA ALA A 82 15.72 2.86 12.67
C ALA A 82 15.85 4.39 12.66
N GLU A 83 16.90 4.92 12.03
CA GLU A 83 17.11 6.36 11.85
C GLU A 83 16.13 6.92 10.82
N GLU A 84 16.03 6.32 9.63
CA GLU A 84 15.04 6.71 8.60
C GLU A 84 13.61 6.65 9.13
N ALA A 85 13.28 5.62 9.92
CA ALA A 85 11.98 5.52 10.55
C ALA A 85 11.72 6.67 11.53
N ARG A 86 12.70 7.01 12.40
CA ARG A 86 12.57 8.15 13.32
C ARG A 86 12.39 9.48 12.59
N ASP A 87 13.14 9.70 11.51
CA ASP A 87 13.04 10.90 10.69
C ASP A 87 11.67 11.00 10.01
N ALA A 88 11.16 9.90 9.48
CA ALA A 88 9.83 9.83 8.89
C ALA A 88 8.73 10.15 9.92
N PHE A 89 8.82 9.62 11.15
CA PHE A 89 7.88 9.94 12.22
C PHE A 89 8.00 11.40 12.68
N ALA A 90 9.21 11.95 12.73
CA ALA A 90 9.44 13.35 13.07
C ALA A 90 8.84 14.29 12.00
N ALA A 91 9.08 14.01 10.73
CA ALA A 91 8.51 14.75 9.61
C ALA A 91 6.98 14.68 9.61
N ARG A 92 6.40 13.49 9.79
CA ARG A 92 4.94 13.29 9.90
C ARG A 92 4.36 14.18 10.99
N ARG A 93 4.93 14.16 12.19
CA ARG A 93 4.47 14.99 13.32
C ARG A 93 4.45 16.47 12.99
N ILE A 94 5.47 16.98 12.30
CA ILE A 94 5.54 18.38 11.89
C ILE A 94 4.45 18.71 10.88
N VAL A 95 4.28 17.87 9.85
CA VAL A 95 3.26 18.05 8.81
C VAL A 95 1.85 18.00 9.39
N GLU A 96 1.55 17.00 10.22
CA GLU A 96 0.22 16.85 10.82
C GLU A 96 -0.11 17.99 11.79
N ALA A 97 0.86 18.42 12.60
CA ALA A 97 0.68 19.59 13.46
C ALA A 97 0.42 20.86 12.65
N GLY A 98 1.10 21.02 11.51
CA GLY A 98 0.88 22.13 10.60
C GLY A 98 -0.53 22.09 9.96
N ILE A 99 -0.95 20.93 9.47
CA ILE A 99 -2.30 20.72 8.93
C ILE A 99 -3.36 21.08 9.97
N LEU A 100 -3.23 20.59 11.20
CA LEU A 100 -4.19 20.87 12.27
C LEU A 100 -4.20 22.36 12.68
N ALA A 101 -3.06 23.04 12.64
CA ALA A 101 -2.97 24.46 12.96
C ALA A 101 -3.63 25.34 11.89
N GLU A 102 -3.49 24.99 10.61
CA GLU A 102 -4.02 25.75 9.49
C GLU A 102 -5.51 25.45 9.21
N ALA A 103 -5.96 24.23 9.45
CA ALA A 103 -7.32 23.79 9.10
C ALA A 103 -8.44 24.44 9.91
N GLY A 104 -8.10 25.14 11.00
CA GLY A 104 -9.08 25.75 11.87
C GLY A 104 -10.02 24.73 12.55
N ARG A 105 -11.28 25.11 12.82
CA ARG A 105 -12.23 24.22 13.47
C ARG A 105 -12.82 23.19 12.50
N PRO A 106 -12.58 21.88 12.70
CA PRO A 106 -13.05 20.85 11.77
C PRO A 106 -14.59 20.79 11.74
N LEU A 107 -15.13 20.52 10.56
CA LEU A 107 -16.56 20.29 10.37
C LEU A 107 -16.98 18.98 11.04
N GLN A 108 -18.23 18.92 11.53
CA GLN A 108 -18.77 17.72 12.19
C GLN A 108 -18.68 16.44 11.31
N LYS A 109 -18.81 16.60 9.99
CA LYS A 109 -18.64 15.48 9.04
C LYS A 109 -17.21 14.90 9.05
N VAL A 110 -16.20 15.75 9.21
CA VAL A 110 -14.80 15.36 9.30
C VAL A 110 -14.56 14.59 10.59
N ILE A 111 -15.02 15.14 11.71
CA ILE A 111 -14.90 14.48 13.02
C ILE A 111 -15.57 13.10 13.00
N ARG A 112 -16.74 12.98 12.37
CA ARG A 112 -17.44 11.70 12.24
C ARG A 112 -16.60 10.70 11.46
N LYS A 113 -16.08 11.08 10.29
CA LYS A 113 -15.27 10.21 9.44
C LYS A 113 -14.00 9.72 10.15
N LEU A 114 -13.30 10.59 10.88
CA LEU A 114 -12.14 10.20 11.68
C LEU A 114 -12.51 9.27 12.84
N ARG A 115 -13.66 9.48 13.50
CA ARG A 115 -14.15 8.57 14.54
C ARG A 115 -14.51 7.19 13.99
N ASP A 116 -15.16 7.14 12.84
CA ASP A 116 -15.48 5.88 12.17
C ASP A 116 -14.19 5.12 11.83
N HIS A 117 -13.17 5.81 11.34
CA HIS A 117 -11.85 5.21 11.06
C HIS A 117 -11.20 4.63 12.34
N ILE A 118 -11.21 5.39 13.45
CA ILE A 118 -10.69 4.91 14.74
C ILE A 118 -11.47 3.69 15.24
N ALA A 119 -12.78 3.65 15.04
CA ALA A 119 -13.59 2.49 15.40
C ALA A 119 -13.24 1.25 14.56
N ASP A 120 -12.90 1.44 13.27
CA ASP A 120 -12.40 0.37 12.40
C ASP A 120 -11.03 -0.14 12.87
N GLU A 121 -10.12 0.76 13.27
CA GLU A 121 -8.84 0.39 13.86
C GLU A 121 -9.00 -0.44 15.14
N GLN A 122 -9.87 0.00 16.04
CA GLN A 122 -10.14 -0.73 17.28
C GLN A 122 -10.66 -2.14 17.01
N ARG A 123 -11.59 -2.30 16.06
CA ARG A 123 -12.08 -3.63 15.64
C ARG A 123 -10.96 -4.50 15.06
N ALA A 124 -10.04 -3.91 14.28
CA ALA A 124 -8.91 -4.63 13.72
C ALA A 124 -7.86 -5.02 14.78
N ILE A 125 -7.74 -4.24 15.87
CA ILE A 125 -6.88 -4.59 17.02
C ILE A 125 -7.44 -5.79 17.78
N GLU A 126 -8.75 -5.84 17.96
CA GLU A 126 -9.45 -6.94 18.63
C GLU A 126 -9.47 -8.22 17.77
N GLY A 127 -9.41 -8.06 16.44
CA GLY A 127 -9.32 -9.17 15.49
C GLY A 127 -7.91 -9.74 15.37
N ALA A 128 -7.81 -10.93 14.75
CA ALA A 128 -6.52 -11.60 14.50
C ALA A 128 -5.78 -11.11 13.24
N ASP A 129 -6.34 -10.16 12.49
CA ASP A 129 -5.79 -9.69 11.22
C ASP A 129 -4.77 -8.56 11.40
N ALA A 130 -3.51 -8.95 11.55
CA ALA A 130 -2.38 -8.02 11.69
C ALA A 130 -2.19 -7.14 10.44
N ALA A 131 -2.54 -7.61 9.24
CA ALA A 131 -2.40 -6.85 8.01
C ALA A 131 -3.40 -5.71 7.92
N THR A 132 -4.68 -5.99 8.20
CA THR A 132 -5.74 -4.96 8.26
C THR A 132 -5.42 -3.92 9.32
N ARG A 133 -4.96 -4.35 10.50
CA ARG A 133 -4.55 -3.44 11.57
C ARG A 133 -3.42 -2.51 11.13
N ALA A 134 -2.34 -3.05 10.57
CA ALA A 134 -1.20 -2.26 10.12
C ALA A 134 -1.59 -1.28 8.99
N PHE A 135 -2.47 -1.72 8.08
CA PHE A 135 -3.00 -0.87 7.02
C PHE A 135 -3.81 0.30 7.60
N LEU A 136 -4.77 0.05 8.47
CA LEU A 136 -5.62 1.08 9.05
C LEU A 136 -4.83 2.09 9.88
N LEU A 137 -3.87 1.64 10.69
CA LEU A 137 -2.99 2.52 11.45
C LEU A 137 -2.17 3.45 10.55
N ALA A 138 -1.71 2.97 9.38
CA ALA A 138 -1.01 3.80 8.41
C ALA A 138 -1.97 4.74 7.65
N ASP A 139 -3.16 4.27 7.33
CA ASP A 139 -4.17 4.99 6.55
C ASP A 139 -4.80 6.14 7.33
N PHE A 140 -4.87 6.08 8.66
CA PHE A 140 -5.39 7.16 9.51
C PHE A 140 -4.73 8.50 9.19
N HIS A 141 -3.42 8.52 9.04
CA HIS A 141 -2.65 9.74 8.77
C HIS A 141 -2.96 10.34 7.39
N VAL A 142 -3.20 9.48 6.41
CA VAL A 142 -3.64 9.87 5.07
C VAL A 142 -5.07 10.43 5.14
N CYS A 143 -5.96 9.71 5.82
CA CYS A 143 -7.33 10.16 6.05
C CYS A 143 -7.39 11.52 6.77
N LEU A 144 -6.56 11.74 7.79
CA LEU A 144 -6.45 13.02 8.49
C LEU A 144 -6.07 14.13 7.52
N ALA A 145 -5.00 13.94 6.74
CA ALA A 145 -4.55 14.94 5.77
C ALA A 145 -5.62 15.27 4.73
N GLU A 146 -6.26 14.26 4.14
CA GLU A 146 -7.32 14.44 3.13
C GLU A 146 -8.58 15.14 3.67
N GLN A 147 -8.88 14.98 4.96
CA GLN A 147 -10.06 15.59 5.54
C GLN A 147 -9.84 17.01 6.06
N MET A 148 -8.60 17.38 6.32
CA MET A 148 -8.23 18.65 6.95
C MET A 148 -7.56 19.63 5.97
N GLY A 149 -7.06 19.14 4.82
CA GLY A 149 -6.38 19.92 3.77
C GLY A 149 -7.31 20.17 2.54
#